data_71a60d3211ba9b2aed93d42dc6950e62
#
_entry.id   71a60d3211ba9b2aed93d42dc6950e62
#
_cell.length_a   1.000
_cell.length_b   1.000
_cell.length_c   1.000
_cell.angle_alpha   90.00
_cell.angle_beta   90.00
_cell.angle_gamma   90.00
#
_symmetry.space_group_name_H-M   'P 1'
#
loop_
_entity.id
_entity.type
_entity.pdbx_description
1 polymer ?
#
loop_
_entity_poly.entity_id
_entity_poly.type
_entity_poly.pdbx_seq_one_letter_code
_entity_poly.pdbx_strand_id
1 'polypeptide(L)'
;MEVVRNLPDEEIISGLKTGKRTEEMIRSLYRGYFESLSWYVMNNSGSRQDAEDIFQEVVVSFIDLVQKGKFRGDSSIKTFLYSMNRHTWLNELKRRGRALAREEKYERGQDRVEMDTSHQIADREEKAA
;
A
#
# COMPACT_ATOMS: atom_id res chain seq x y z
N MET A 1 -5.72 -12.91 28.83
CA MET A 1 -5.75 -11.81 27.88
C MET A 1 -4.47 -11.74 27.09
N GLU A 2 -4.61 -11.56 25.84
CA GLU A 2 -3.45 -11.53 24.99
C GLU A 2 -2.93 -10.13 24.80
N VAL A 3 -1.63 -9.99 24.96
CA VAL A 3 -0.98 -8.72 24.66
C VAL A 3 -0.49 -8.80 23.23
N VAL A 4 -0.95 -7.88 22.41
CA VAL A 4 -0.46 -7.82 21.03
C VAL A 4 0.95 -7.29 21.07
N ARG A 5 1.88 -8.09 20.62
CA ARG A 5 3.26 -7.69 20.56
C ARG A 5 3.65 -7.37 19.14
N ASN A 6 4.34 -6.26 18.99
CA ASN A 6 4.97 -5.95 17.71
C ASN A 6 6.32 -6.65 17.70
N LEU A 7 6.49 -7.60 16.81
CA LEU A 7 7.75 -8.29 16.68
C LEU A 7 8.82 -7.36 16.13
N PRO A 8 10.07 -7.54 16.54
CA PRO A 8 11.15 -6.75 15.95
C PRO A 8 11.24 -6.98 14.44
N ASP A 9 11.67 -5.94 13.73
CA ASP A 9 11.79 -6.05 12.28
C ASP A 9 12.65 -7.24 11.87
N GLU A 10 13.77 -7.44 12.56
CA GLU A 10 14.67 -8.54 12.21
C GLU A 10 13.99 -9.90 12.30
N GLU A 11 13.10 -10.05 13.28
CA GLU A 11 12.41 -11.32 13.44
C GLU A 11 11.41 -11.53 12.33
N ILE A 12 10.71 -10.48 11.92
CA ILE A 12 9.76 -10.58 10.82
C ILE A 12 10.48 -10.91 9.53
N ILE A 13 11.57 -10.21 9.25
CA ILE A 13 12.35 -10.45 8.05
C ILE A 13 12.88 -11.86 8.02
N SER A 14 13.44 -12.32 9.14
CA SER A 14 13.98 -13.67 9.22
C SER A 14 12.89 -14.73 9.03
N GLY A 15 11.74 -14.52 9.66
CA GLY A 15 10.63 -15.46 9.53
C GLY A 15 10.11 -15.57 8.12
N LEU A 16 10.05 -14.45 7.42
CA LEU A 16 9.61 -14.45 6.03
C LEU A 16 10.66 -15.04 5.10
N LYS A 17 11.92 -14.76 5.37
CA LYS A 17 13.01 -15.20 4.51
C LYS A 17 13.13 -16.71 4.49
N THR A 18 12.99 -17.34 5.64
CA THR A 18 13.10 -18.80 5.72
C THR A 18 11.85 -19.49 5.18
N GLY A 19 10.74 -18.79 5.12
CA GLY A 19 9.49 -19.38 4.70
C GLY A 19 8.82 -20.28 5.71
N LYS A 20 9.41 -20.44 6.89
CA LYS A 20 8.88 -21.36 7.88
C LYS A 20 7.83 -20.75 8.78
N ARG A 21 7.84 -19.42 8.92
CA ARG A 21 6.91 -18.73 9.80
C ARG A 21 6.11 -17.68 9.05
N THR A 22 5.89 -17.92 7.77
CA THR A 22 5.24 -16.91 6.91
C THR A 22 3.88 -16.50 7.45
N GLU A 23 3.05 -17.48 7.80
CA GLU A 23 1.70 -17.18 8.28
C GLU A 23 1.72 -16.35 9.56
N GLU A 24 2.60 -16.70 10.46
CA GLU A 24 2.74 -15.97 11.72
C GLU A 24 3.20 -14.54 11.48
N MET A 25 4.15 -14.37 10.56
CA MET A 25 4.66 -13.04 10.24
C MET A 25 3.59 -12.20 9.57
N ILE A 26 2.79 -12.79 8.69
CA ILE A 26 1.68 -12.07 8.05
C ILE A 26 0.70 -11.59 9.11
N ARG A 27 0.35 -12.45 10.07
CA ARG A 27 -0.56 -12.04 11.14
C ARG A 27 0.03 -10.89 11.95
N SER A 28 1.34 -10.92 12.18
CA SER A 28 2.00 -9.86 12.91
C SER A 28 1.92 -8.53 12.16
N LEU A 29 2.10 -8.58 10.85
CA LEU A 29 1.99 -7.38 10.02
C LEU A 29 0.57 -6.81 10.06
N TYR A 30 -0.44 -7.68 9.99
CA TYR A 30 -1.82 -7.23 10.08
C TYR A 30 -2.10 -6.57 11.43
N ARG A 31 -1.68 -7.21 12.52
CA ARG A 31 -1.92 -6.67 13.85
C ARG A 31 -1.22 -5.33 14.07
N GLY A 32 -0.03 -5.21 13.52
CA GLY A 32 0.77 -4.03 13.77
C GLY A 32 0.47 -2.85 12.87
N TYR A 33 0.02 -3.10 11.66
CA TYR A 33 -0.02 -2.02 10.66
C TYR A 33 -1.33 -1.84 9.95
N PHE A 34 -2.21 -2.85 9.94
CA PHE A 34 -3.40 -2.77 9.09
C PHE A 34 -4.28 -1.56 9.39
N GLU A 35 -4.55 -1.28 10.67
CA GLU A 35 -5.46 -0.18 11.00
C GLU A 35 -4.90 1.17 10.57
N SER A 36 -3.61 1.38 10.80
CA SER A 36 -2.99 2.64 10.40
C SER A 36 -2.99 2.83 8.89
N LEU A 37 -2.64 1.78 8.18
CA LEU A 37 -2.59 1.87 6.73
C LEU A 37 -3.99 1.99 6.13
N SER A 38 -4.97 1.31 6.73
CA SER A 38 -6.37 1.44 6.31
C SER A 38 -6.86 2.86 6.46
N TRP A 39 -6.47 3.48 7.56
CA TRP A 39 -6.88 4.85 7.83
C TRP A 39 -6.48 5.77 6.68
N TYR A 40 -5.27 5.59 6.17
CA TYR A 40 -4.81 6.41 5.06
C TYR A 40 -5.69 6.25 3.84
N VAL A 41 -5.98 5.01 3.47
CA VAL A 41 -6.80 4.73 2.29
C VAL A 41 -8.20 5.31 2.45
N MET A 42 -8.80 5.07 3.61
CA MET A 42 -10.17 5.53 3.85
C MET A 42 -10.28 7.03 3.93
N ASN A 43 -9.23 7.71 4.37
CA ASN A 43 -9.22 9.17 4.39
C ASN A 43 -8.83 9.79 3.06
N ASN A 44 -8.53 8.96 2.09
CA ASN A 44 -8.18 9.42 0.75
C ASN A 44 -9.09 8.75 -0.28
N SER A 45 -10.38 8.79 -0.02
CA SER A 45 -11.44 8.39 -0.93
C SER A 45 -11.62 6.89 -1.11
N GLY A 46 -11.03 6.09 -0.25
CA GLY A 46 -11.17 4.64 -0.33
C GLY A 46 -12.18 4.10 0.64
N SER A 47 -12.70 2.92 0.34
CA SER A 47 -13.58 2.18 1.22
C SER A 47 -12.75 1.25 2.11
N ARG A 48 -13.42 0.61 3.07
CA ARG A 48 -12.75 -0.39 3.89
C ARG A 48 -12.28 -1.56 3.03
N GLN A 49 -13.08 -1.96 2.05
CA GLN A 49 -12.69 -3.02 1.14
C GLN A 49 -11.45 -2.62 0.34
N ASP A 50 -11.41 -1.37 -0.11
CA ASP A 50 -10.23 -0.87 -0.79
C ASP A 50 -8.99 -0.98 0.10
N ALA A 51 -9.14 -0.59 1.37
CA ALA A 51 -8.03 -0.65 2.31
C ALA A 51 -7.52 -2.08 2.48
N GLU A 52 -8.44 -3.04 2.56
CA GLU A 52 -8.06 -4.44 2.69
C GLU A 52 -7.33 -4.94 1.46
N ASP A 53 -7.84 -4.59 0.29
CA ASP A 53 -7.22 -5.04 -0.96
C ASP A 53 -5.82 -4.45 -1.12
N ILE A 54 -5.68 -3.17 -0.81
CA ILE A 54 -4.39 -2.50 -0.89
C ILE A 54 -3.41 -3.11 0.11
N PHE A 55 -3.86 -3.36 1.33
CA PHE A 55 -2.98 -3.93 2.33
C PHE A 55 -2.48 -5.31 1.92
N GLN A 56 -3.36 -6.14 1.38
CA GLN A 56 -2.95 -7.46 0.89
C GLN A 56 -1.87 -7.33 -0.18
N GLU A 57 -2.07 -6.42 -1.10
CA GLU A 57 -1.10 -6.21 -2.17
C GLU A 57 0.25 -5.75 -1.60
N VAL A 58 0.22 -4.86 -0.64
CA VAL A 58 1.42 -4.35 0.01
C VAL A 58 2.16 -5.46 0.73
N VAL A 59 1.42 -6.29 1.47
CA VAL A 59 2.03 -7.41 2.21
C VAL A 59 2.67 -8.41 1.26
N VAL A 60 1.98 -8.76 0.18
CA VAL A 60 2.53 -9.69 -0.80
C VAL A 60 3.81 -9.14 -1.41
N SER A 61 3.80 -7.87 -1.77
CA SER A 61 4.99 -7.23 -2.34
C SER A 61 6.15 -7.22 -1.35
N PHE A 62 5.85 -6.93 -0.09
CA PHE A 62 6.89 -6.91 0.93
C PHE A 62 7.51 -8.30 1.12
N ILE A 63 6.67 -9.31 1.20
CA ILE A 63 7.16 -10.69 1.35
C ILE A 63 8.05 -11.06 0.17
N ASP A 64 7.62 -10.72 -1.02
CA ASP A 64 8.40 -11.02 -2.22
C ASP A 64 9.77 -10.37 -2.17
N LEU A 65 9.83 -9.11 -1.77
CA LEU A 65 11.11 -8.41 -1.65
C LEU A 65 12.03 -9.04 -0.62
N VAL A 66 11.45 -9.43 0.52
CA VAL A 66 12.24 -10.07 1.57
C VAL A 66 12.80 -11.41 1.07
N GLN A 67 11.95 -12.21 0.45
CA GLN A 67 12.36 -13.54 -0.01
C GLN A 67 13.41 -13.48 -1.11
N LYS A 68 13.36 -12.43 -1.91
CA LYS A 68 14.37 -12.25 -2.96
C LYS A 68 15.64 -11.55 -2.47
N GLY A 69 15.69 -11.24 -1.19
CA GLY A 69 16.84 -10.57 -0.62
C GLY A 69 16.99 -9.12 -1.04
N LYS A 70 15.92 -8.51 -1.51
CA LYS A 70 15.96 -7.13 -1.98
C LYS A 70 15.60 -6.10 -0.92
N PHE A 71 15.00 -6.54 0.18
CA PHE A 71 14.74 -5.64 1.30
C PHE A 71 15.92 -5.73 2.25
N ARG A 72 16.70 -4.67 2.31
CA ARG A 72 17.97 -4.69 3.03
C ARG A 72 17.92 -4.05 4.41
N GLY A 73 16.75 -3.58 4.84
CA GLY A 73 16.67 -2.94 6.14
C GLY A 73 17.17 -1.50 6.13
N ASP A 74 17.25 -0.87 4.96
CA ASP A 74 17.63 0.53 4.86
C ASP A 74 16.59 1.44 5.52
N SER A 75 15.36 0.94 5.63
CA SER A 75 14.32 1.62 6.37
C SER A 75 13.64 0.60 7.25
N SER A 76 12.88 1.09 8.23
CA SER A 76 12.09 0.19 9.05
C SER A 76 10.98 -0.42 8.22
N ILE A 77 10.45 -1.54 8.68
CA ILE A 77 9.30 -2.15 8.03
C ILE A 77 8.15 -1.16 8.02
N LYS A 78 7.92 -0.46 9.12
CA LYS A 78 6.85 0.52 9.20
C LYS A 78 6.96 1.56 8.10
N THR A 79 8.13 2.16 7.95
CA THR A 79 8.33 3.19 6.94
C THR A 79 8.12 2.63 5.55
N PHE A 80 8.63 1.43 5.31
CA PHE A 80 8.47 0.81 4.00
C PHE A 80 7.01 0.52 3.68
N LEU A 81 6.27 -0.05 4.63
CA LEU A 81 4.87 -0.38 4.41
C LEU A 81 4.02 0.86 4.19
N TYR A 82 4.28 1.91 4.97
CA TYR A 82 3.55 3.17 4.80
C TYR A 82 3.78 3.76 3.42
N SER A 83 5.03 3.79 3.00
CA SER A 83 5.38 4.33 1.69
C SER A 83 4.74 3.53 0.57
N MET A 84 4.82 2.21 0.65
CA MET A 84 4.25 1.36 -0.38
C MET A 84 2.72 1.43 -0.39
N ASN A 85 2.10 1.48 0.79
CA ASN A 85 0.66 1.61 0.89
C ASN A 85 0.16 2.88 0.22
N ARG A 86 0.83 3.98 0.50
CA ARG A 86 0.48 5.26 -0.09
C ARG A 86 0.66 5.23 -1.60
N HIS A 87 1.79 4.74 -2.05
CA HIS A 87 2.09 4.67 -3.47
C HIS A 87 1.08 3.80 -4.22
N THR A 88 0.78 2.65 -3.66
CA THR A 88 -0.14 1.70 -4.27
C THR A 88 -1.54 2.31 -4.37
N TRP A 89 -1.98 2.95 -3.29
CA TRP A 89 -3.31 3.56 -3.30
C TRP A 89 -3.40 4.74 -4.27
N LEU A 90 -2.38 5.59 -4.30
CA LEU A 90 -2.39 6.72 -5.22
C LEU A 90 -2.41 6.26 -6.67
N ASN A 91 -1.68 5.19 -6.98
CA ASN A 91 -1.72 4.62 -8.31
C ASN A 91 -3.10 4.09 -8.66
N GLU A 92 -3.77 3.49 -7.69
CA GLU A 92 -5.13 3.00 -7.91
C GLU A 92 -6.09 4.16 -8.16
N LEU A 93 -5.93 5.25 -7.43
CA LEU A 93 -6.77 6.43 -7.66
C LEU A 93 -6.54 7.00 -9.05
N LYS A 94 -5.29 7.06 -9.49
CA LYS A 94 -4.98 7.49 -10.84
C LYS A 94 -5.66 6.61 -11.88
N ARG A 95 -5.60 5.31 -11.67
CA ARG A 95 -6.22 4.36 -12.58
C ARG A 95 -7.72 4.57 -12.65
N ARG A 96 -8.36 4.75 -11.48
CA ARG A 96 -9.80 4.97 -11.42
C ARG A 96 -10.19 6.29 -12.06
N GLY A 97 -9.39 7.33 -11.83
CA GLY A 97 -9.63 8.62 -12.43
C GLY A 97 -9.55 8.56 -13.95
N ARG A 98 -8.56 7.84 -14.47
CA ARG A 98 -8.45 7.69 -15.92
C ARG A 98 -9.63 6.91 -16.50
N ALA A 99 -10.10 5.90 -15.79
CA ALA A 99 -11.26 5.13 -16.24
C ALA A 99 -12.50 6.01 -16.31
N LEU A 100 -12.72 6.81 -15.26
CA LEU A 100 -13.85 7.75 -15.24
C LEU A 100 -13.74 8.77 -16.35
N ALA A 101 -12.54 9.27 -16.57
CA ALA A 101 -12.32 10.26 -17.62
C ALA A 101 -12.64 9.68 -18.99
N ARG A 102 -12.28 8.42 -19.21
CA ARG A 102 -12.59 7.77 -20.47
C ARG A 102 -14.09 7.60 -20.67
N GLU A 103 -14.80 7.23 -19.60
CA GLU A 103 -16.24 7.12 -19.66
C GLU A 103 -16.90 8.44 -19.98
N GLU A 104 -16.49 9.49 -19.28
CA GLU A 104 -17.03 10.82 -19.52
C GLU A 104 -16.76 11.30 -20.93
N LYS A 105 -15.56 11.05 -21.41
CA LYS A 105 -15.18 11.44 -22.76
C LYS A 105 -16.03 10.71 -23.78
N TYR A 106 -16.27 9.43 -23.52
CA TYR A 106 -17.07 8.60 -24.40
C TYR A 106 -18.50 9.14 -24.49
N GLU A 107 -19.07 9.52 -23.35
CA GLU A 107 -20.44 10.00 -23.30
C GLU A 107 -20.57 11.41 -23.83
N ARG A 108 -19.60 12.28 -23.54
CA ARG A 108 -19.70 13.71 -23.85
C ARG A 108 -18.78 14.18 -24.94
N GLY A 109 -17.79 13.39 -25.29
CA GLY A 109 -16.82 13.78 -26.30
C GLY A 109 -15.90 14.89 -25.86
N GLN A 110 -15.59 14.98 -24.57
CA GLN A 110 -14.79 16.07 -24.01
C GLN A 110 -13.45 15.60 -23.49
N ASP A 111 -12.53 16.55 -23.35
CA ASP A 111 -11.21 16.28 -22.80
C ASP A 111 -11.17 16.34 -21.29
N ARG A 112 -10.09 15.80 -20.71
CA ARG A 112 -9.96 15.61 -19.27
C ARG A 112 -8.83 16.43 -18.68
N VAL A 113 -8.98 17.73 -18.65
CA VAL A 113 -7.95 18.58 -18.04
C VAL A 113 -7.81 18.31 -16.56
N GLU A 114 -8.93 18.09 -15.89
CA GLU A 114 -8.92 17.79 -14.46
C GLU A 114 -8.18 16.50 -14.15
N MET A 115 -8.27 15.54 -15.03
CA MET A 115 -7.56 14.29 -14.90
C MET A 115 -6.07 14.51 -14.85
N ASP A 116 -5.56 15.33 -15.75
CA ASP A 116 -4.13 15.64 -15.77
C ASP A 116 -3.69 16.31 -14.46
N THR A 117 -4.51 17.21 -13.95
CA THR A 117 -4.21 17.91 -12.71
C THR A 117 -4.12 16.93 -11.55
N SER A 118 -5.08 16.03 -11.44
CA SER A 118 -5.06 15.01 -10.38
C SER A 118 -3.84 14.14 -10.47
N HIS A 119 -3.46 13.79 -11.67
CA HIS A 119 -2.30 12.97 -11.91
C HIS A 119 -1.02 13.67 -11.42
N GLN A 120 -0.89 14.93 -11.73
CA GLN A 120 0.27 15.71 -11.32
C GLN A 120 0.35 15.86 -9.81
N ILE A 121 -0.78 16.06 -9.16
CA ILE A 121 -0.81 16.19 -7.71
C ILE A 121 -0.34 14.90 -7.06
N ALA A 122 -0.82 13.76 -7.55
CA ALA A 122 -0.42 12.48 -7.01
C ALA A 122 1.08 12.24 -7.18
N ASP A 123 1.61 12.59 -8.34
CA ASP A 123 3.03 12.45 -8.58
C ASP A 123 3.87 13.31 -7.64
N ARG A 124 3.42 14.53 -7.39
CA ARG A 124 4.12 15.41 -6.47
C ARG A 124 4.14 14.87 -5.06
N GLU A 125 3.04 14.31 -4.62
CA GLU A 125 2.97 13.73 -3.30
C GLU A 125 3.92 12.56 -3.15
N GLU A 126 4.02 11.75 -4.17
CA GLU A 126 4.96 10.64 -4.16
C GLU A 126 6.40 11.13 -4.03
N LYS A 127 6.73 12.20 -4.74
CA LYS A 127 8.08 12.75 -4.68
C LYS A 127 8.37 13.38 -3.33
N ALA A 128 7.37 13.94 -2.70
CA ALA A 128 7.54 14.58 -1.40
C ALA A 128 7.69 13.54 -0.29
N ALA A 129 7.21 12.35 -0.50
CA ALA A 129 7.35 11.30 0.49
C ALA A 129 8.74 10.72 0.48
#